data_7484a91517e25384164e740574c65064
#
_entry.id   7484a91517e25384164e740574c65064
#
_cell.length_a   1.000
_cell.length_b   1.000
_cell.length_c   1.000
_cell.angle_alpha   90.00
_cell.angle_beta   90.00
_cell.angle_gamma   90.00
#
_symmetry.space_group_name_H-M   'P 1'
#
loop_
_entity.id
_entity.type
_entity.pdbx_description
1 polymer ?
#
loop_
_entity_poly.entity_id
_entity_poly.type
_entity_poly.pdbx_seq_one_letter_code
_entity_poly.pdbx_strand_id
1 'polypeptide(L)'
;MSAATSWCGRREFLKRGAVVVTALPILGQLVSEARAQATPTTPLDPALPAAAALGYTHDATKVDTTKFPKHAGADGAKQVCNTCAFFSEGGKKLAGQPGEWGKCAIFNLGLANAQGWCNSWVPKPT
;
A
#
# COMPACT_ATOMS: atom_id res chain seq x y z
N MET A 1 -22.12 -39.45 45.52
CA MET A 1 -21.39 -39.80 44.28
C MET A 1 -20.55 -38.62 43.90
N SER A 2 -19.30 -38.67 44.26
CA SER A 2 -18.36 -37.54 44.11
C SER A 2 -17.56 -37.71 42.83
N ALA A 3 -17.73 -36.79 41.91
CA ALA A 3 -16.87 -36.68 40.72
C ALA A 3 -15.67 -35.80 41.10
N ALA A 4 -14.55 -36.44 41.29
CA ALA A 4 -13.26 -35.73 41.50
C ALA A 4 -12.73 -35.26 40.11
N THR A 5 -12.82 -33.98 39.90
CA THR A 5 -12.09 -33.33 38.81
C THR A 5 -10.62 -33.27 39.15
N SER A 6 -9.84 -34.12 38.53
CA SER A 6 -8.40 -34.08 38.61
C SER A 6 -7.87 -32.92 37.77
N TRP A 7 -7.46 -31.89 38.42
CA TRP A 7 -6.65 -30.84 37.84
C TRP A 7 -5.24 -31.39 37.56
N CYS A 8 -4.98 -31.77 36.33
CA CYS A 8 -3.66 -32.14 35.88
C CYS A 8 -2.77 -30.89 35.89
N GLY A 9 -1.88 -30.82 36.85
CA GLY A 9 -1.02 -29.68 37.11
C GLY A 9 0.01 -29.46 35.99
N ARG A 10 -0.02 -28.27 35.44
CA ARG A 10 0.95 -27.76 34.46
C ARG A 10 2.41 -27.70 34.95
N ARG A 11 2.68 -28.25 36.14
CA ARG A 11 4.01 -28.18 36.78
C ARG A 11 4.90 -29.39 36.54
N GLU A 12 4.36 -30.48 36.01
CA GLU A 12 5.15 -31.69 35.80
C GLU A 12 5.85 -31.74 34.45
N PHE A 13 5.46 -30.87 33.52
CA PHE A 13 6.05 -30.84 32.18
C PHE A 13 7.49 -30.29 32.15
N LEU A 14 7.88 -29.57 33.20
CA LEU A 14 9.20 -28.90 33.27
C LEU A 14 10.33 -29.73 33.89
N LYS A 15 10.04 -30.95 34.40
CA LYS A 15 11.04 -31.72 35.14
C LYS A 15 11.73 -32.86 34.33
N ARG A 16 11.33 -33.10 33.08
CA ARG A 16 11.89 -34.20 32.29
C ARG A 16 12.47 -33.81 30.92
N GLY A 17 12.80 -32.56 30.73
CA GLY A 17 13.35 -32.06 29.46
C GLY A 17 14.82 -31.70 29.53
N ALA A 18 15.67 -32.54 30.11
CA ALA A 18 17.11 -32.43 29.84
C ALA A 18 17.42 -33.15 28.53
N VAL A 19 17.00 -32.58 27.42
CA VAL A 19 17.51 -32.97 26.10
C VAL A 19 18.75 -32.13 25.87
N VAL A 20 19.88 -32.79 25.90
CA VAL A 20 21.14 -32.25 25.38
C VAL A 20 20.95 -31.99 23.89
N VAL A 21 20.60 -30.79 23.56
CA VAL A 21 20.63 -30.34 22.17
C VAL A 21 22.07 -29.96 21.90
N THR A 22 22.79 -30.85 21.25
CA THR A 22 24.02 -30.49 20.56
C THR A 22 23.71 -29.38 19.58
N ALA A 23 24.21 -28.19 19.89
CA ALA A 23 24.08 -27.03 19.06
C ALA A 23 24.82 -27.25 17.74
N LEU A 24 24.06 -27.59 16.70
CA LEU A 24 24.45 -27.25 15.35
C LEU A 24 24.07 -25.79 15.14
N PRO A 25 24.98 -24.89 14.83
CA PRO A 25 24.63 -23.56 14.37
C PRO A 25 24.04 -23.70 12.96
N ILE A 26 22.76 -24.00 12.89
CA ILE A 26 22.03 -23.64 11.68
C ILE A 26 21.94 -22.12 11.74
N LEU A 27 22.91 -21.48 11.11
CA LEU A 27 22.79 -20.10 10.64
C LEU A 27 21.66 -20.09 9.62
N GLY A 28 20.46 -20.38 10.05
CA GLY A 28 19.26 -20.00 9.38
C GLY A 28 19.16 -18.50 9.55
N GLN A 29 19.74 -17.77 8.63
CA GLN A 29 19.41 -16.39 8.43
C GLN A 29 17.91 -16.37 8.10
N LEU A 30 17.10 -16.18 9.13
CA LEU A 30 15.83 -15.51 8.96
C LEU A 30 16.20 -14.07 8.58
N VAL A 31 16.65 -13.91 7.34
CA VAL A 31 16.52 -12.64 6.66
C VAL A 31 15.02 -12.42 6.57
N SER A 32 14.46 -11.89 7.64
CA SER A 32 13.27 -11.10 7.56
C SER A 32 13.66 -9.97 6.61
N GLU A 33 13.56 -10.25 5.30
CA GLU A 33 13.52 -9.20 4.32
C GLU A 33 12.28 -8.38 4.65
N ALA A 34 12.40 -7.51 5.63
CA ALA A 34 11.64 -6.29 5.63
C ALA A 34 12.07 -5.64 4.31
N ARG A 35 11.40 -6.01 3.23
CA ARG A 35 11.39 -5.23 2.01
C ARG A 35 10.86 -3.89 2.43
N ALA A 36 11.74 -3.01 2.84
CA ALA A 36 11.51 -1.60 2.78
C ALA A 36 11.11 -1.37 1.32
N GLN A 37 9.83 -1.17 1.07
CA GLN A 37 9.33 -0.87 -0.26
C GLN A 37 10.07 0.38 -0.68
N ALA A 38 11.03 0.21 -1.60
CA ALA A 38 11.79 1.32 -2.12
C ALA A 38 10.77 2.34 -2.63
N THR A 39 10.88 3.58 -2.16
CA THR A 39 10.03 4.67 -2.63
C THR A 39 10.14 4.71 -4.14
N PRO A 40 9.05 4.59 -4.90
CA PRO A 40 9.14 4.65 -6.34
C PRO A 40 9.72 6.00 -6.76
N THR A 41 10.57 5.98 -7.77
CA THR A 41 11.22 7.18 -8.32
C THR A 41 10.82 7.45 -9.77
N THR A 42 9.94 6.61 -10.30
CA THR A 42 9.46 6.68 -11.69
C THR A 42 7.97 7.01 -11.72
N PRO A 43 7.47 7.59 -12.82
CA PRO A 43 6.04 7.79 -13.00
C PRO A 43 5.27 6.47 -12.90
N LEU A 44 4.06 6.52 -12.35
CA LEU A 44 3.12 5.41 -12.40
C LEU A 44 2.68 5.21 -13.86
N ASP A 45 2.84 4.01 -14.38
CA ASP A 45 2.37 3.67 -15.72
C ASP A 45 0.84 3.48 -15.72
N PRO A 46 0.10 4.28 -16.49
CA PRO A 46 -1.36 4.13 -16.61
C PRO A 46 -1.80 2.79 -17.23
N ALA A 47 -0.91 2.10 -17.94
CA ALA A 47 -1.19 0.80 -18.55
C ALA A 47 -1.12 -0.37 -17.55
N LEU A 48 -0.59 -0.16 -16.34
CA LEU A 48 -0.61 -1.19 -15.31
C LEU A 48 -2.05 -1.63 -15.01
N PRO A 49 -2.32 -2.94 -14.81
CA PRO A 49 -3.67 -3.44 -14.62
C PRO A 49 -4.46 -2.72 -13.53
N ALA A 50 -3.85 -2.43 -12.39
CA ALA A 50 -4.50 -1.70 -11.30
C ALA A 50 -4.79 -0.23 -11.67
N ALA A 51 -3.87 0.43 -12.36
CA ALA A 51 -4.03 1.80 -12.81
C ALA A 51 -5.12 1.90 -13.89
N ALA A 52 -5.08 1.02 -14.86
CA ALA A 52 -6.07 0.96 -15.94
C ALA A 52 -7.48 0.66 -15.42
N ALA A 53 -7.62 -0.27 -14.46
CA ALA A 53 -8.91 -0.63 -13.86
C ALA A 53 -9.56 0.56 -13.12
N LEU A 54 -8.76 1.43 -12.53
CA LEU A 54 -9.22 2.64 -11.85
C LEU A 54 -9.22 3.89 -12.74
N GLY A 55 -8.91 3.74 -14.02
CA GLY A 55 -8.87 4.84 -14.98
C GLY A 55 -7.84 5.91 -14.63
N TYR A 56 -6.70 5.50 -14.05
CA TYR A 56 -5.64 6.44 -13.73
C TYR A 56 -5.10 7.14 -14.97
N THR A 57 -4.95 8.44 -14.87
CA THR A 57 -4.30 9.28 -15.88
C THR A 57 -3.41 10.32 -15.21
N HIS A 58 -2.35 10.72 -15.90
CA HIS A 58 -1.47 11.80 -15.43
C HIS A 58 -2.10 13.19 -15.52
N ASP A 59 -3.19 13.32 -16.25
CA ASP A 59 -3.90 14.57 -16.50
C ASP A 59 -5.40 14.37 -16.34
N ALA A 60 -5.96 14.95 -15.28
CA ALA A 60 -7.39 14.83 -14.96
C ALA A 60 -8.32 15.39 -16.05
N THR A 61 -7.83 16.29 -16.90
CA THR A 61 -8.63 16.85 -18.02
C THR A 61 -8.88 15.82 -19.13
N LYS A 62 -8.13 14.70 -19.13
CA LYS A 62 -8.23 13.64 -20.13
C LYS A 62 -9.06 12.45 -19.67
N VAL A 63 -9.72 12.54 -18.52
CA VAL A 63 -10.58 11.48 -18.01
C VAL A 63 -11.77 11.25 -18.92
N ASP A 64 -11.99 9.97 -19.26
CA ASP A 64 -13.20 9.57 -19.99
C ASP A 64 -14.40 9.56 -19.04
N THR A 65 -15.17 10.65 -19.06
CA THR A 65 -16.32 10.84 -18.18
C THR A 65 -17.51 9.93 -18.51
N THR A 66 -17.51 9.28 -19.67
CA THR A 66 -18.49 8.24 -19.99
C THR A 66 -18.23 6.96 -19.22
N LYS A 67 -16.97 6.60 -19.06
CA LYS A 67 -16.56 5.44 -18.23
C LYS A 67 -16.51 5.77 -16.76
N PHE A 68 -16.15 7.00 -16.42
CA PHE A 68 -15.96 7.46 -15.04
C PHE A 68 -16.82 8.69 -14.75
N PRO A 69 -18.15 8.52 -14.61
CA PRO A 69 -19.08 9.64 -14.43
C PRO A 69 -18.84 10.42 -13.14
N LYS A 70 -18.11 9.84 -12.16
CA LYS A 70 -17.69 10.53 -10.94
C LYS A 70 -16.86 11.79 -11.23
N HIS A 71 -16.12 11.81 -12.33
CA HIS A 71 -15.32 12.97 -12.75
C HIS A 71 -16.11 13.96 -13.62
N ALA A 72 -17.35 13.63 -13.96
CA ALA A 72 -18.22 14.52 -14.74
C ALA A 72 -18.76 15.67 -13.86
N GLY A 73 -19.02 16.80 -14.50
CA GLY A 73 -19.63 17.97 -13.85
C GLY A 73 -18.62 18.95 -13.25
N ALA A 74 -19.14 20.00 -12.64
CA ALA A 74 -18.33 21.12 -12.13
C ALA A 74 -17.36 20.73 -11.02
N ASP A 75 -17.72 19.76 -10.18
CA ASP A 75 -16.86 19.27 -9.10
C ASP A 75 -15.80 18.28 -9.59
N GLY A 76 -16.02 17.65 -10.74
CA GLY A 76 -15.05 16.75 -11.34
C GLY A 76 -13.71 17.45 -11.64
N ALA A 77 -13.75 18.66 -12.13
CA ALA A 77 -12.55 19.45 -12.41
C ALA A 77 -11.66 19.72 -11.18
N LYS A 78 -12.22 19.64 -9.98
CA LYS A 78 -11.49 19.80 -8.70
C LYS A 78 -10.90 18.50 -8.20
N GLN A 79 -11.30 17.37 -8.78
CA GLN A 79 -10.83 16.04 -8.39
C GLN A 79 -9.50 15.75 -9.07
N VAL A 80 -8.42 16.09 -8.41
CA VAL A 80 -7.05 15.80 -8.84
C VAL A 80 -6.29 15.08 -7.72
N CYS A 81 -5.23 14.37 -8.07
CA CYS A 81 -4.43 13.63 -7.07
C CYS A 81 -3.97 14.53 -5.92
N ASN A 82 -3.57 15.76 -6.20
CA ASN A 82 -3.14 16.71 -5.17
C ASN A 82 -4.19 16.98 -4.09
N THR A 83 -5.47 16.89 -4.42
CA THR A 83 -6.60 17.06 -3.48
C THR A 83 -7.14 15.74 -2.93
N CYS A 84 -6.52 14.61 -3.31
CA CYS A 84 -6.93 13.27 -2.90
C CYS A 84 -6.33 12.88 -1.54
N ALA A 85 -7.13 12.23 -0.69
CA ALA A 85 -6.69 11.74 0.62
C ALA A 85 -5.56 10.69 0.53
N PHE A 86 -5.48 9.95 -0.56
CA PHE A 86 -4.43 8.94 -0.78
C PHE A 86 -3.13 9.50 -1.33
N PHE A 87 -3.08 10.76 -1.71
CA PHE A 87 -1.89 11.41 -2.26
C PHE A 87 -1.07 12.05 -1.14
N SER A 88 0.22 11.73 -1.11
CA SER A 88 1.17 12.25 -0.14
C SER A 88 2.53 12.53 -0.76
N GLU A 89 3.38 13.24 -0.03
CA GLU A 89 4.74 13.58 -0.45
C GLU A 89 4.79 14.15 -1.88
N GLY A 90 3.86 15.03 -2.22
CA GLY A 90 3.85 15.76 -3.49
C GLY A 90 5.03 16.70 -3.63
N GLY A 91 5.12 17.37 -4.78
CA GLY A 91 6.16 18.34 -5.08
C GLY A 91 7.46 17.73 -5.64
N LYS A 92 7.50 16.44 -5.91
CA LYS A 92 8.64 15.81 -6.56
C LYS A 92 8.67 16.16 -8.04
N LYS A 93 9.84 16.50 -8.56
CA LYS A 93 10.07 16.72 -9.98
C LYS A 93 10.77 15.50 -10.57
N LEU A 94 10.24 14.97 -11.64
CA LEU A 94 10.85 13.86 -12.37
C LEU A 94 11.47 14.37 -13.67
N ALA A 95 12.68 13.94 -13.97
CA ALA A 95 13.38 14.32 -15.19
C ALA A 95 12.57 13.93 -16.43
N GLY A 96 12.34 14.88 -17.33
CA GLY A 96 11.59 14.66 -18.57
C GLY A 96 10.06 14.51 -18.39
N GLN A 97 9.54 14.67 -17.18
CA GLN A 97 8.12 14.55 -16.89
C GLN A 97 7.55 15.89 -16.42
N PRO A 98 6.45 16.37 -17.01
CA PRO A 98 5.83 17.62 -16.60
C PRO A 98 5.12 17.49 -15.25
N GLY A 99 5.03 18.61 -14.52
CA GLY A 99 4.26 18.70 -13.30
C GLY A 99 4.98 18.21 -12.05
N GLU A 100 4.21 18.00 -11.02
CA GLU A 100 4.67 17.52 -9.72
C GLU A 100 4.15 16.10 -9.47
N TRP A 101 4.93 15.32 -8.75
CA TRP A 101 4.68 13.91 -8.52
C TRP A 101 4.72 13.61 -7.03
N GLY A 102 3.96 12.62 -6.60
CA GLY A 102 3.91 12.20 -5.21
C GLY A 102 3.51 10.75 -5.06
N LYS A 103 3.56 10.27 -3.84
CA LYS A 103 3.13 8.91 -3.51
C LYS A 103 1.61 8.83 -3.49
N CYS A 104 1.08 7.71 -3.96
CA CYS A 104 -0.32 7.35 -3.80
C CYS A 104 -0.43 6.04 -3.01
N ALA A 105 -1.25 6.02 -1.97
CA ALA A 105 -1.43 4.83 -1.13
C ALA A 105 -2.05 3.64 -1.88
N ILE A 106 -2.74 3.90 -3.00
CA ILE A 106 -3.36 2.86 -3.84
C ILE A 106 -2.35 2.27 -4.82
N PHE A 107 -1.42 3.09 -5.32
CA PHE A 107 -0.44 2.70 -6.33
C PHE A 107 0.97 2.78 -5.77
N ASN A 108 1.55 1.64 -5.44
CA ASN A 108 2.90 1.55 -4.89
C ASN A 108 4.00 1.30 -5.93
N LEU A 109 3.64 1.14 -7.21
CA LEU A 109 4.57 0.81 -8.31
C LEU A 109 5.10 2.04 -9.06
N GLY A 110 4.67 3.23 -8.71
CA GLY A 110 5.08 4.48 -9.34
C GLY A 110 4.54 5.70 -8.62
N LEU A 111 5.05 6.87 -8.98
CA LEU A 111 4.57 8.15 -8.47
C LEU A 111 3.37 8.62 -9.30
N ALA A 112 2.34 9.10 -8.62
CA ALA A 112 1.19 9.72 -9.27
C ALA A 112 1.46 11.20 -9.56
N ASN A 113 0.97 11.68 -10.70
CA ASN A 113 1.02 13.09 -11.02
C ASN A 113 0.01 13.88 -10.16
N ALA A 114 0.43 15.02 -9.63
CA ALA A 114 -0.43 15.87 -8.78
C ALA A 114 -1.70 16.34 -9.50
N GLN A 115 -1.64 16.52 -10.82
CA GLN A 115 -2.78 16.89 -11.69
C GLN A 115 -3.48 15.67 -12.29
N GLY A 116 -3.07 14.46 -11.92
CA GLY A 116 -3.71 13.23 -12.34
C GLY A 116 -5.01 12.94 -11.62
N TRP A 117 -5.64 11.84 -12.00
CA TRP A 117 -6.89 11.38 -11.40
C TRP A 117 -7.02 9.85 -11.49
N CYS A 118 -7.78 9.27 -10.57
CA CYS A 118 -8.29 7.91 -10.68
C CYS A 118 -9.67 7.80 -10.04
N ASN A 119 -10.40 6.73 -10.34
CA ASN A 119 -11.77 6.53 -9.82
C ASN A 119 -11.86 6.33 -8.30
N SER A 120 -10.75 6.06 -7.65
CA SER A 120 -10.67 5.98 -6.17
C SER A 120 -10.46 7.33 -5.48
N TRP A 121 -10.50 8.43 -6.22
CA TRP A 121 -10.35 9.74 -5.63
C TRP A 121 -11.36 9.99 -4.51
N VAL A 122 -10.88 10.48 -3.38
CA VAL A 122 -11.66 11.00 -2.25
C VAL A 122 -11.02 12.29 -1.74
N PRO A 123 -11.82 13.25 -1.27
CA PRO A 123 -11.28 14.53 -0.78
C PRO A 123 -10.39 14.31 0.45
N LYS A 124 -9.36 15.13 0.58
CA LYS A 124 -8.60 15.21 1.83
C LYS A 124 -9.52 15.67 2.96
N PRO A 125 -9.39 15.07 4.16
CA PRO A 125 -10.07 15.62 5.33
C PRO A 125 -9.58 17.06 5.61
N THR A 126 -10.51 17.93 5.92
CA THR A 126 -10.24 19.31 6.35
C THR A 126 -9.89 19.37 7.82
#